data_18821a2cad6225e9668053922577f3ca
#
_entry.id   18821a2cad6225e9668053922577f3ca
#
_cell.length_a   1.000
_cell.length_b   1.000
_cell.length_c   1.000
_cell.angle_alpha   90.00
_cell.angle_beta   90.00
_cell.angle_gamma   90.00
#
_symmetry.space_group_name_H-M   'P 1'
#
loop_
_entity.id
_entity.type
_entity.pdbx_description
1 polymer ?
#
loop_
_entity_poly.entity_id
_entity_poly.type
_entity_poly.pdbx_seq_one_letter_code
_entity_poly.pdbx_strand_id
1 'polypeptide(L)'
;MSRHPLVLSPDTSAQDAAALMQRYGYEGYPVVRDGKVIGLLTRRAVDRALAHKLNLAAVSLMDAGEVSVVPSDPLEHLQRLMASTGWGQIPVVSPEDGSVIGIVTRTDLLKVMGRQQQAIPGRINLKDRLEQALPPARTAFLKLLASQAHELHLPVYVVGGFVRDLLLERPSLDFDVVVEGDASLLGKALHRKYGGRLVVHSRFGTAKWQLGDAVKTILAEMHLPVENEGEIPIALDIISARTEFYDHPTALPTVERSSIKHDLHRRDFTINTLALRLDGRHYGDLYDYFGGMGDMDRKLVRVLHSLSFVDDPTRMLRAIRFEQRFGFRVEDRTLELMDEARPLLRQISGDRLRHELDLVLSEARAVDILQRLDELELLSSICADLRWDPSKEEFLEFAWQHTSDEPWHLPGVVSSIPVRRILGYLIWLSNLPGDVQERIAARLRFARPLCTMLEDLNNLSSHLDDLMDSSISQAAGILDGYSMVSIYAAWCFHRDDTVGEILKKYAGEWRHVRTCSDGRDLMQLGITPGPAYREILGELRAAWLDGRVRSKEEEKELLVRLVEAWKGRE
;
A
#
# COMPACT_ATOMS: atom_id res chain seq x y z
N MET A 1 -7.37 6.71 -42.85
CA MET A 1 -6.72 5.41 -42.88
C MET A 1 -5.46 5.46 -43.74
N SER A 2 -4.34 5.09 -43.18
CA SER A 2 -3.08 4.85 -43.93
C SER A 2 -3.15 3.45 -44.52
N ARG A 3 -2.85 3.33 -45.83
CA ARG A 3 -2.90 2.05 -46.53
C ARG A 3 -1.54 1.34 -46.49
N HIS A 4 -1.53 0.01 -46.49
CA HIS A 4 -0.35 -0.86 -46.46
C HIS A 4 0.65 -0.50 -45.34
N PRO A 5 0.22 -0.55 -44.08
CA PRO A 5 1.13 -0.29 -42.97
C PRO A 5 2.17 -1.40 -42.87
N LEU A 6 3.36 -1.05 -42.41
CA LEU A 6 4.34 -2.04 -42.01
C LEU A 6 3.80 -2.81 -40.77
N VAL A 7 3.94 -4.12 -40.83
CA VAL A 7 3.62 -5.02 -39.72
C VAL A 7 4.89 -5.63 -39.16
N LEU A 8 4.90 -5.99 -37.89
CA LEU A 8 6.03 -6.61 -37.21
C LEU A 8 5.75 -8.09 -36.96
N SER A 9 6.81 -8.90 -37.01
CA SER A 9 6.77 -10.27 -36.51
C SER A 9 6.77 -10.26 -34.97
N PRO A 10 6.17 -11.26 -34.31
CA PRO A 10 6.24 -11.43 -32.85
C PRO A 10 7.68 -11.44 -32.30
N ASP A 11 8.63 -11.94 -33.07
CA ASP A 11 10.04 -12.10 -32.70
C ASP A 11 10.90 -10.86 -32.98
N THR A 12 10.32 -9.79 -33.58
CA THR A 12 11.04 -8.56 -33.87
C THR A 12 11.58 -7.97 -32.55
N SER A 13 12.89 -7.70 -32.49
CA SER A 13 13.50 -7.15 -31.27
C SER A 13 13.11 -5.68 -31.05
N ALA A 14 13.19 -5.21 -29.80
CA ALA A 14 12.95 -3.81 -29.46
C ALA A 14 13.89 -2.86 -30.24
N GLN A 15 15.15 -3.25 -30.46
CA GLN A 15 16.10 -2.45 -31.24
C GLN A 15 15.70 -2.34 -32.72
N ASP A 16 15.30 -3.45 -33.34
CA ASP A 16 14.84 -3.44 -34.73
C ASP A 16 13.54 -2.66 -34.87
N ALA A 17 12.61 -2.84 -33.94
CA ALA A 17 11.37 -2.06 -33.91
C ALA A 17 11.65 -0.55 -33.77
N ALA A 18 12.58 -0.15 -32.89
CA ALA A 18 12.99 1.25 -32.74
C ALA A 18 13.59 1.82 -34.03
N ALA A 19 14.46 1.06 -34.71
CA ALA A 19 15.04 1.46 -35.99
C ALA A 19 13.96 1.70 -37.05
N LEU A 20 12.95 0.82 -37.15
CA LEU A 20 11.81 0.99 -38.03
C LEU A 20 10.97 2.21 -37.67
N MET A 21 10.69 2.43 -36.36
CA MET A 21 9.95 3.60 -35.87
C MET A 21 10.67 4.90 -36.17
N GLN A 22 11.99 4.93 -36.01
CA GLN A 22 12.81 6.10 -36.34
C GLN A 22 12.82 6.36 -37.84
N ARG A 23 12.94 5.30 -38.65
CA ARG A 23 13.02 5.41 -40.12
C ARG A 23 11.72 5.89 -40.76
N TYR A 24 10.57 5.40 -40.27
CA TYR A 24 9.27 5.65 -40.88
C TYR A 24 8.40 6.63 -40.09
N GLY A 25 8.79 7.01 -38.92
CA GLY A 25 8.09 8.03 -38.10
C GLY A 25 6.72 7.60 -37.56
N TYR A 26 6.41 6.30 -37.55
CA TYR A 26 5.13 5.80 -37.03
C TYR A 26 5.17 5.59 -35.52
N GLU A 27 4.05 5.85 -34.87
CA GLU A 27 3.90 5.75 -33.39
C GLU A 27 3.51 4.34 -32.93
N GLY A 28 3.11 3.45 -33.86
CA GLY A 28 2.77 2.06 -33.54
C GLY A 28 2.69 1.19 -34.75
N TYR A 29 2.89 -0.11 -34.55
CA TYR A 29 2.89 -1.14 -35.56
C TYR A 29 2.03 -2.32 -35.13
N PRO A 30 1.14 -2.83 -36.01
CA PRO A 30 0.47 -4.11 -35.82
C PRO A 30 1.51 -5.24 -35.71
N VAL A 31 1.38 -6.09 -34.72
CA VAL A 31 2.14 -7.35 -34.61
C VAL A 31 1.28 -8.47 -35.19
N VAL A 32 1.85 -9.22 -36.14
CA VAL A 32 1.10 -10.19 -36.92
C VAL A 32 1.77 -11.57 -36.83
N ARG A 33 0.97 -12.61 -36.57
CA ARG A 33 1.36 -14.00 -36.56
C ARG A 33 0.42 -14.77 -37.51
N ASP A 34 0.99 -15.51 -38.44
CA ASP A 34 0.22 -16.33 -39.44
C ASP A 34 -0.85 -15.49 -40.18
N GLY A 35 -0.51 -14.23 -40.51
CA GLY A 35 -1.40 -13.31 -41.21
C GLY A 35 -2.44 -12.60 -40.33
N LYS A 36 -2.57 -12.94 -39.04
CA LYS A 36 -3.54 -12.35 -38.13
C LYS A 36 -2.88 -11.37 -37.14
N VAL A 37 -3.61 -10.30 -36.84
CA VAL A 37 -3.18 -9.33 -35.82
C VAL A 37 -3.29 -9.97 -34.42
N ILE A 38 -2.19 -9.98 -33.69
CA ILE A 38 -2.12 -10.49 -32.31
C ILE A 38 -1.90 -9.36 -31.27
N GLY A 39 -1.59 -8.16 -31.72
CA GLY A 39 -1.38 -7.00 -30.86
C GLY A 39 -0.92 -5.77 -31.61
N LEU A 40 -0.70 -4.69 -30.84
CA LEU A 40 -0.15 -3.42 -31.32
C LEU A 40 1.11 -3.06 -30.52
N LEU A 41 2.26 -2.93 -31.19
CA LEU A 41 3.49 -2.44 -30.57
C LEU A 41 3.59 -0.92 -30.72
N THR A 42 3.60 -0.20 -29.61
CA THR A 42 3.70 1.26 -29.59
C THR A 42 5.16 1.72 -29.45
N ARG A 43 5.49 2.89 -30.06
CA ARG A 43 6.80 3.53 -29.90
C ARG A 43 7.18 3.69 -28.42
N ARG A 44 6.21 4.10 -27.60
CA ARG A 44 6.43 4.29 -26.16
C ARG A 44 6.86 3.00 -25.45
N ALA A 45 6.29 1.85 -25.80
CA ALA A 45 6.68 0.57 -25.22
C ALA A 45 8.13 0.20 -25.60
N VAL A 46 8.49 0.44 -26.87
CA VAL A 46 9.85 0.20 -27.38
C VAL A 46 10.87 1.12 -26.72
N ASP A 47 10.61 2.44 -26.69
CA ASP A 47 11.51 3.43 -26.10
C ASP A 47 11.74 3.13 -24.61
N ARG A 48 10.69 2.71 -23.90
CA ARG A 48 10.78 2.34 -22.49
C ARG A 48 11.61 1.06 -22.28
N ALA A 49 11.39 0.02 -23.10
CA ALA A 49 12.19 -1.20 -23.00
C ALA A 49 13.69 -0.91 -23.21
N LEU A 50 14.02 -0.08 -24.21
CA LEU A 50 15.40 0.29 -24.49
C LEU A 50 16.01 1.18 -23.41
N ALA A 51 15.24 2.08 -22.80
CA ALA A 51 15.67 2.86 -21.64
C ALA A 51 16.06 1.97 -20.45
N HIS A 52 15.34 0.85 -20.29
CA HIS A 52 15.66 -0.19 -19.29
C HIS A 52 16.76 -1.17 -19.77
N LYS A 53 17.39 -0.92 -20.91
CA LYS A 53 18.40 -1.82 -21.54
C LYS A 53 17.86 -3.23 -21.84
N LEU A 54 16.54 -3.35 -22.04
CA LEU A 54 15.86 -4.59 -22.36
C LEU A 54 15.64 -4.66 -23.88
N ASN A 55 16.27 -5.63 -24.55
CA ASN A 55 16.03 -5.89 -25.96
C ASN A 55 15.05 -7.06 -26.11
N LEU A 56 13.80 -6.83 -25.73
CA LEU A 56 12.74 -7.83 -25.74
C LEU A 56 12.09 -7.96 -27.13
N ALA A 57 11.48 -9.11 -27.39
CA ALA A 57 10.71 -9.35 -28.61
C ALA A 57 9.39 -8.54 -28.62
N ALA A 58 8.88 -8.23 -29.80
CA ALA A 58 7.65 -7.46 -29.97
C ALA A 58 6.45 -8.08 -29.23
N VAL A 59 6.35 -9.40 -29.20
CA VAL A 59 5.29 -10.13 -28.48
C VAL A 59 5.27 -9.84 -26.99
N SER A 60 6.43 -9.61 -26.37
CA SER A 60 6.56 -9.27 -24.94
C SER A 60 6.28 -7.80 -24.63
N LEU A 61 6.32 -6.94 -25.65
CA LEU A 61 6.18 -5.48 -25.48
C LEU A 61 4.86 -4.94 -26.01
N MET A 62 4.17 -5.67 -26.89
CA MET A 62 2.93 -5.22 -27.52
C MET A 62 1.78 -5.19 -26.52
N ASP A 63 0.81 -4.33 -26.76
CA ASP A 63 -0.51 -4.43 -26.19
C ASP A 63 -1.23 -5.60 -26.93
N ALA A 64 -1.43 -6.71 -26.22
CA ALA A 64 -1.98 -7.92 -26.79
C ALA A 64 -3.49 -7.79 -27.08
N GLY A 65 -3.94 -8.43 -28.15
CA GLY A 65 -5.35 -8.52 -28.52
C GLY A 65 -5.56 -8.65 -30.04
N GLU A 66 -6.46 -9.51 -30.43
CA GLU A 66 -6.89 -9.68 -31.85
C GLU A 66 -7.87 -8.55 -32.23
N VAL A 67 -7.45 -7.28 -32.01
CA VAL A 67 -8.30 -6.11 -32.24
C VAL A 67 -8.07 -5.57 -33.64
N SER A 68 -9.10 -5.61 -34.47
CA SER A 68 -9.08 -5.05 -35.82
C SER A 68 -10.48 -4.64 -36.25
N VAL A 69 -10.57 -3.87 -37.31
CA VAL A 69 -11.83 -3.51 -37.99
C VAL A 69 -11.74 -3.84 -39.46
N VAL A 70 -12.88 -3.99 -40.10
CA VAL A 70 -12.97 -4.11 -41.56
C VAL A 70 -13.41 -2.77 -42.17
N PRO A 71 -13.16 -2.54 -43.50
CA PRO A 71 -13.51 -1.27 -44.14
C PRO A 71 -14.99 -0.89 -44.07
N SER A 72 -15.87 -1.86 -43.92
CA SER A 72 -17.32 -1.66 -43.80
C SER A 72 -17.81 -1.35 -42.39
N ASP A 73 -16.95 -1.45 -41.38
CA ASP A 73 -17.36 -1.17 -40.01
C ASP A 73 -17.74 0.30 -39.80
N PRO A 74 -18.83 0.56 -39.06
CA PRO A 74 -19.22 1.93 -38.75
C PRO A 74 -18.23 2.62 -37.81
N LEU A 75 -18.13 3.96 -37.95
CA LEU A 75 -17.21 4.77 -37.14
C LEU A 75 -17.45 4.62 -35.64
N GLU A 76 -18.70 4.42 -35.23
CA GLU A 76 -19.08 4.20 -33.81
C GLU A 76 -18.48 2.89 -33.27
N HIS A 77 -18.29 1.87 -34.13
CA HIS A 77 -17.63 0.64 -33.73
C HIS A 77 -16.14 0.87 -33.51
N LEU A 78 -15.46 1.56 -34.44
CA LEU A 78 -14.07 1.97 -34.30
C LEU A 78 -13.84 2.82 -33.03
N GLN A 79 -14.74 3.77 -32.80
CA GLN A 79 -14.67 4.64 -31.61
C GLN A 79 -14.79 3.82 -30.31
N ARG A 80 -15.73 2.87 -30.24
CA ARG A 80 -15.89 1.97 -29.10
C ARG A 80 -14.64 1.10 -28.88
N LEU A 81 -14.07 0.55 -29.95
CA LEU A 81 -12.84 -0.24 -29.87
C LEU A 81 -11.66 0.60 -29.35
N MET A 82 -11.46 1.81 -29.87
CA MET A 82 -10.41 2.71 -29.39
C MET A 82 -10.61 3.11 -27.91
N ALA A 83 -11.86 3.24 -27.47
CA ALA A 83 -12.18 3.56 -26.07
C ALA A 83 -12.00 2.35 -25.15
N SER A 84 -12.40 1.16 -25.58
CA SER A 84 -12.34 -0.06 -24.76
C SER A 84 -10.93 -0.66 -24.65
N THR A 85 -10.13 -0.56 -25.73
CA THR A 85 -8.75 -1.10 -25.75
C THR A 85 -7.70 -0.09 -25.28
N GLY A 86 -8.03 1.21 -25.31
CA GLY A 86 -7.06 2.29 -25.12
C GLY A 86 -6.11 2.50 -26.31
N TRP A 87 -6.21 1.68 -27.37
CA TRP A 87 -5.35 1.80 -28.55
C TRP A 87 -5.60 3.11 -29.30
N GLY A 88 -4.54 3.86 -29.55
CA GLY A 88 -4.60 5.08 -30.37
C GLY A 88 -4.67 4.82 -31.86
N GLN A 89 -4.49 3.56 -32.26
CA GLN A 89 -4.44 3.09 -33.64
C GLN A 89 -5.08 1.71 -33.71
N ILE A 90 -5.95 1.48 -34.71
CA ILE A 90 -6.61 0.18 -34.91
C ILE A 90 -6.24 -0.32 -36.29
N PRO A 91 -5.72 -1.56 -36.43
CA PRO A 91 -5.50 -2.22 -37.71
C PRO A 91 -6.81 -2.42 -38.47
N VAL A 92 -6.75 -2.20 -39.76
CA VAL A 92 -7.86 -2.51 -40.68
C VAL A 92 -7.47 -3.76 -41.48
N VAL A 93 -8.31 -4.77 -41.41
CA VAL A 93 -8.06 -6.05 -42.06
C VAL A 93 -9.01 -6.28 -43.25
N SER A 94 -8.52 -7.05 -44.22
CA SER A 94 -9.35 -7.52 -45.33
C SER A 94 -10.39 -8.53 -44.84
N PRO A 95 -11.65 -8.40 -45.23
CA PRO A 95 -12.68 -9.37 -44.88
C PRO A 95 -12.49 -10.72 -45.56
N GLU A 96 -11.66 -10.80 -46.64
CA GLU A 96 -11.46 -12.01 -47.44
C GLU A 96 -10.42 -12.96 -46.80
N ASP A 97 -9.29 -12.41 -46.34
CA ASP A 97 -8.15 -13.21 -45.89
C ASP A 97 -7.60 -12.79 -44.51
N GLY A 98 -8.17 -11.75 -43.89
CA GLY A 98 -7.73 -11.23 -42.60
C GLY A 98 -6.40 -10.45 -42.63
N SER A 99 -5.82 -10.24 -43.83
CA SER A 99 -4.56 -9.51 -43.96
C SER A 99 -4.71 -8.04 -43.59
N VAL A 100 -3.64 -7.43 -43.04
CA VAL A 100 -3.65 -6.00 -42.65
C VAL A 100 -3.54 -5.14 -43.92
N ILE A 101 -4.62 -4.44 -44.26
CA ILE A 101 -4.71 -3.55 -45.41
C ILE A 101 -4.56 -2.07 -45.09
N GLY A 102 -4.68 -1.73 -43.79
CA GLY A 102 -4.59 -0.35 -43.36
C GLY A 102 -4.47 -0.22 -41.85
N ILE A 103 -4.30 1.04 -41.42
CA ILE A 103 -4.38 1.41 -40.00
C ILE A 103 -5.17 2.73 -39.88
N VAL A 104 -6.04 2.83 -38.91
CA VAL A 104 -6.80 4.04 -38.58
C VAL A 104 -6.33 4.58 -37.23
N THR A 105 -6.00 5.86 -37.21
CA THR A 105 -5.53 6.54 -36.03
C THR A 105 -6.65 7.32 -35.36
N ARG A 106 -6.46 7.66 -34.06
CA ARG A 106 -7.34 8.58 -33.32
C ARG A 106 -7.43 9.94 -34.03
N THR A 107 -6.35 10.39 -34.66
CA THR A 107 -6.33 11.63 -35.43
C THR A 107 -7.20 11.56 -36.69
N ASP A 108 -7.22 10.40 -37.38
CA ASP A 108 -8.12 10.18 -38.51
C ASP A 108 -9.58 10.25 -38.07
N LEU A 109 -9.91 9.61 -36.94
CA LEU A 109 -11.24 9.65 -36.34
C LEU A 109 -11.66 11.09 -36.02
N LEU A 110 -10.80 11.86 -35.35
CA LEU A 110 -11.05 13.26 -34.99
C LEU A 110 -11.24 14.14 -36.23
N LYS A 111 -10.51 13.93 -37.33
CA LYS A 111 -10.67 14.68 -38.57
C LYS A 111 -12.05 14.45 -39.22
N VAL A 112 -12.58 13.26 -39.11
CA VAL A 112 -13.91 12.93 -39.61
C VAL A 112 -15.00 13.49 -38.71
N MET A 113 -14.84 13.36 -37.41
CA MET A 113 -15.80 13.88 -36.40
C MET A 113 -15.85 15.41 -36.38
N GLY A 114 -14.72 16.09 -36.60
CA GLY A 114 -14.68 17.56 -36.68
C GLY A 114 -15.45 18.14 -37.90
N ARG A 115 -15.81 17.32 -38.85
CA ARG A 115 -16.71 17.68 -39.98
C ARG A 115 -18.20 17.48 -39.64
N GLN A 116 -18.51 16.70 -38.64
CA GLN A 116 -19.83 16.57 -38.05
C GLN A 116 -19.78 17.22 -36.64
N GLN A 117 -20.22 18.48 -36.56
CA GLN A 117 -20.52 19.10 -35.26
C GLN A 117 -21.68 18.33 -34.62
N GLN A 118 -21.38 17.23 -33.96
CA GLN A 118 -22.27 16.60 -33.01
C GLN A 118 -21.60 16.57 -31.65
N ALA A 119 -22.41 16.89 -30.65
CA ALA A 119 -22.05 17.02 -29.25
C ALA A 119 -21.06 15.96 -28.79
N ILE A 120 -20.01 16.38 -28.15
CA ILE A 120 -19.14 15.54 -27.33
C ILE A 120 -20.07 14.69 -26.43
N PRO A 121 -19.95 13.34 -26.41
CA PRO A 121 -20.71 12.52 -25.46
C PRO A 121 -20.51 13.14 -24.08
N GLY A 122 -21.60 13.43 -23.38
CA GLY A 122 -21.66 14.33 -22.24
C GLY A 122 -20.48 14.17 -21.30
N ARG A 123 -19.81 15.26 -21.01
CA ARG A 123 -18.83 15.31 -19.92
C ARG A 123 -19.55 14.80 -18.69
N ILE A 124 -19.04 13.71 -18.10
CA ILE A 124 -19.54 13.25 -16.82
C ILE A 124 -19.10 14.28 -15.79
N ASN A 125 -20.05 14.91 -15.14
CA ASN A 125 -19.76 15.80 -14.05
C ASN A 125 -20.26 15.18 -12.74
N LEU A 126 -19.37 15.03 -11.77
CA LEU A 126 -19.62 14.38 -10.48
C LEU A 126 -19.72 15.40 -9.34
N LYS A 127 -20.00 16.68 -9.64
CA LYS A 127 -20.09 17.75 -8.64
C LYS A 127 -21.00 17.37 -7.47
N ASP A 128 -22.25 17.00 -7.78
CA ASP A 128 -23.25 16.72 -6.73
C ASP A 128 -22.85 15.50 -5.90
N ARG A 129 -22.28 14.47 -6.54
CA ARG A 129 -21.78 13.28 -5.86
C ARG A 129 -20.56 13.59 -4.98
N LEU A 130 -19.65 14.45 -5.45
CA LEU A 130 -18.51 14.92 -4.69
C LEU A 130 -18.93 15.70 -3.44
N GLU A 131 -19.89 16.63 -3.60
CA GLU A 131 -20.38 17.46 -2.51
C GLU A 131 -21.22 16.67 -1.49
N GLN A 132 -21.93 15.63 -1.92
CA GLN A 132 -22.67 14.73 -1.01
C GLN A 132 -21.77 13.75 -0.24
N ALA A 133 -20.64 13.34 -0.82
CA ALA A 133 -19.72 12.39 -0.21
C ALA A 133 -18.82 12.99 0.86
N LEU A 134 -18.66 14.31 0.88
CA LEU A 134 -17.74 15.00 1.79
C LEU A 134 -18.50 15.78 2.86
N PRO A 135 -17.96 15.89 4.08
CA PRO A 135 -18.46 16.83 5.09
C PRO A 135 -18.49 18.26 4.56
N PRO A 136 -19.44 19.10 5.03
CA PRO A 136 -19.60 20.48 4.54
C PRO A 136 -18.32 21.31 4.58
N ALA A 137 -17.53 21.24 5.66
CA ALA A 137 -16.29 22.01 5.77
C ALA A 137 -15.23 21.50 4.78
N ARG A 138 -15.17 20.18 4.52
CA ARG A 138 -14.24 19.60 3.53
C ARG A 138 -14.63 20.03 2.10
N THR A 139 -15.91 20.05 1.79
CA THR A 139 -16.43 20.56 0.51
C THR A 139 -16.11 22.03 0.33
N ALA A 140 -16.33 22.86 1.35
CA ALA A 140 -15.98 24.27 1.33
C ALA A 140 -14.47 24.49 1.17
N PHE A 141 -13.66 23.70 1.84
CA PHE A 141 -12.19 23.71 1.71
C PHE A 141 -11.73 23.38 0.27
N LEU A 142 -12.34 22.38 -0.38
CA LEU A 142 -12.06 22.07 -1.80
C LEU A 142 -12.43 23.24 -2.72
N LYS A 143 -13.56 23.89 -2.47
CA LYS A 143 -14.00 25.07 -3.25
C LYS A 143 -13.03 26.25 -3.05
N LEU A 144 -12.52 26.44 -1.84
CA LEU A 144 -11.50 27.44 -1.54
C LEU A 144 -10.19 27.16 -2.31
N LEU A 145 -9.71 25.92 -2.32
CA LEU A 145 -8.55 25.51 -3.12
C LEU A 145 -8.77 25.75 -4.61
N ALA A 146 -9.95 25.38 -5.11
CA ALA A 146 -10.34 25.59 -6.51
C ALA A 146 -10.37 27.07 -6.90
N SER A 147 -10.87 27.93 -6.02
CA SER A 147 -10.89 29.39 -6.23
C SER A 147 -9.47 29.98 -6.30
N GLN A 148 -8.60 29.60 -5.35
CA GLN A 148 -7.20 30.08 -5.36
C GLN A 148 -6.42 29.58 -6.60
N ALA A 149 -6.65 28.35 -7.02
CA ALA A 149 -6.04 27.80 -8.23
C ALA A 149 -6.56 28.53 -9.49
N HIS A 150 -7.85 28.85 -9.52
CA HIS A 150 -8.46 29.60 -10.63
C HIS A 150 -7.89 31.01 -10.77
N GLU A 151 -7.72 31.73 -9.67
CA GLU A 151 -7.08 33.06 -9.65
C GLU A 151 -5.64 33.02 -10.19
N LEU A 152 -4.95 31.92 -9.98
CA LEU A 152 -3.58 31.69 -10.48
C LEU A 152 -3.54 31.10 -11.90
N HIS A 153 -4.68 30.89 -12.53
CA HIS A 153 -4.81 30.19 -13.82
C HIS A 153 -4.16 28.79 -13.85
N LEU A 154 -4.22 28.08 -12.72
CA LEU A 154 -3.70 26.74 -12.57
C LEU A 154 -4.82 25.71 -12.63
N PRO A 155 -4.86 24.81 -13.63
CA PRO A 155 -5.76 23.65 -13.60
C PRO A 155 -5.44 22.77 -12.41
N VAL A 156 -6.43 22.48 -11.58
CA VAL A 156 -6.28 21.66 -10.36
C VAL A 156 -7.23 20.48 -10.39
N TYR A 157 -6.72 19.33 -9.94
CA TYR A 157 -7.41 18.05 -9.96
C TYR A 157 -7.29 17.34 -8.63
N VAL A 158 -8.33 16.60 -8.26
CA VAL A 158 -8.25 15.49 -7.30
C VAL A 158 -8.17 14.20 -8.11
N VAL A 159 -7.29 13.27 -7.71
CA VAL A 159 -6.90 12.15 -8.57
C VAL A 159 -6.86 10.81 -7.84
N GLY A 160 -6.89 9.73 -8.60
CA GLY A 160 -6.54 8.38 -8.15
C GLY A 160 -7.53 7.77 -7.17
N GLY A 161 -7.01 7.30 -6.03
CA GLY A 161 -7.78 6.54 -5.05
C GLY A 161 -9.05 7.22 -4.58
N PHE A 162 -8.99 8.53 -4.33
CA PHE A 162 -10.17 9.30 -3.92
C PHE A 162 -11.31 9.24 -4.97
N VAL A 163 -10.98 9.46 -6.25
CA VAL A 163 -11.99 9.46 -7.33
C VAL A 163 -12.57 8.07 -7.53
N ARG A 164 -11.73 7.03 -7.48
CA ARG A 164 -12.17 5.64 -7.51
C ARG A 164 -13.11 5.34 -6.34
N ASP A 165 -12.72 5.69 -5.11
CA ASP A 165 -13.48 5.39 -3.91
C ASP A 165 -14.80 6.17 -3.88
N LEU A 166 -14.83 7.42 -4.40
CA LEU A 166 -16.04 8.18 -4.65
C LEU A 166 -17.00 7.45 -5.58
N LEU A 167 -16.50 6.89 -6.69
CA LEU A 167 -17.30 6.13 -7.65
C LEU A 167 -17.75 4.76 -7.12
N LEU A 168 -17.00 4.16 -6.21
CA LEU A 168 -17.36 2.91 -5.53
C LEU A 168 -18.26 3.11 -4.31
N GLU A 169 -18.71 4.36 -4.04
CA GLU A 169 -19.52 4.70 -2.87
C GLU A 169 -18.84 4.34 -1.52
N ARG A 170 -17.51 4.43 -1.51
CA ARG A 170 -16.66 4.22 -0.33
C ARG A 170 -15.87 5.50 -0.04
N PRO A 171 -16.54 6.60 0.33
CA PRO A 171 -15.90 7.90 0.40
C PRO A 171 -14.70 7.89 1.35
N SER A 172 -13.58 8.39 0.85
CA SER A 172 -12.38 8.68 1.63
C SER A 172 -12.34 10.18 1.93
N LEU A 173 -11.82 10.54 3.09
CA LEU A 173 -11.57 11.95 3.42
C LEU A 173 -10.18 12.41 2.95
N ASP A 174 -9.33 11.49 2.56
CA ASP A 174 -7.97 11.77 2.09
C ASP A 174 -7.93 11.89 0.57
N PHE A 175 -7.39 12.99 0.07
CA PHE A 175 -7.32 13.27 -1.35
C PHE A 175 -6.00 13.98 -1.72
N ASP A 176 -5.41 13.51 -2.82
CA ASP A 176 -4.25 14.12 -3.43
C ASP A 176 -4.66 15.21 -4.42
N VAL A 177 -4.05 16.39 -4.27
CA VAL A 177 -4.27 17.51 -5.19
C VAL A 177 -3.13 17.58 -6.20
N VAL A 178 -3.48 17.46 -7.48
CA VAL A 178 -2.54 17.60 -8.59
C VAL A 178 -2.81 18.89 -9.34
N VAL A 179 -1.75 19.66 -9.59
CA VAL A 179 -1.77 20.93 -10.33
C VAL A 179 -1.07 20.75 -11.67
N GLU A 180 -1.72 21.11 -12.75
CA GLU A 180 -1.09 21.19 -14.07
C GLU A 180 -0.33 22.51 -14.16
N GLY A 181 0.94 22.48 -13.71
CA GLY A 181 1.81 23.63 -13.51
C GLY A 181 2.70 23.49 -12.28
N ASP A 182 3.05 24.62 -11.66
CA ASP A 182 3.89 24.65 -10.46
C ASP A 182 3.05 24.59 -9.17
N ALA A 183 3.02 23.44 -8.52
CA ALA A 183 2.34 23.25 -7.23
C ALA A 183 2.82 24.22 -6.14
N SER A 184 4.09 24.65 -6.21
CA SER A 184 4.63 25.59 -5.22
C SER A 184 3.97 26.98 -5.30
N LEU A 185 3.45 27.38 -6.46
CA LEU A 185 2.73 28.65 -6.61
C LEU A 185 1.42 28.63 -5.82
N LEU A 186 0.63 27.55 -5.97
CA LEU A 186 -0.59 27.37 -5.20
C LEU A 186 -0.30 27.28 -3.70
N GLY A 187 0.68 26.44 -3.31
CA GLY A 187 1.09 26.32 -1.90
C GLY A 187 1.52 27.64 -1.27
N LYS A 188 2.30 28.47 -2.00
CA LYS A 188 2.74 29.79 -1.53
C LYS A 188 1.57 30.78 -1.42
N ALA A 189 0.61 30.74 -2.34
CA ALA A 189 -0.57 31.61 -2.29
C ALA A 189 -1.44 31.27 -1.08
N LEU A 190 -1.71 29.98 -0.85
CA LEU A 190 -2.47 29.50 0.31
C LEU A 190 -1.76 29.86 1.62
N HIS A 191 -0.46 29.59 1.72
CA HIS A 191 0.33 29.94 2.90
C HIS A 191 0.34 31.46 3.18
N ARG A 192 0.48 32.28 2.14
CA ARG A 192 0.47 33.76 2.29
C ARG A 192 -0.89 34.25 2.79
N LYS A 193 -1.97 33.66 2.30
CA LYS A 193 -3.32 34.12 2.62
C LYS A 193 -3.82 33.60 3.97
N TYR A 194 -3.54 32.34 4.29
CA TYR A 194 -4.12 31.66 5.47
C TYR A 194 -3.11 31.36 6.58
N GLY A 195 -1.80 31.41 6.30
CA GLY A 195 -0.76 31.01 7.24
C GLY A 195 -0.48 29.51 7.17
N GLY A 196 -0.19 28.90 8.32
CA GLY A 196 0.28 27.53 8.42
C GLY A 196 1.76 27.37 8.07
N ARG A 197 2.23 26.16 7.85
CA ARG A 197 3.63 25.84 7.50
C ARG A 197 3.69 25.19 6.11
N LEU A 198 4.47 25.79 5.21
CA LEU A 198 4.70 25.26 3.86
C LEU A 198 6.08 24.64 3.74
N VAL A 199 6.16 23.41 3.26
CA VAL A 199 7.40 22.72 2.88
C VAL A 199 7.36 22.45 1.39
N VAL A 200 8.35 22.96 0.65
CA VAL A 200 8.43 22.79 -0.81
C VAL A 200 9.61 21.89 -1.15
N HIS A 201 9.35 20.85 -1.93
CA HIS A 201 10.35 19.94 -2.48
C HIS A 201 10.48 20.19 -4.00
N SER A 202 11.26 21.17 -4.37
CA SER A 202 11.40 21.65 -5.77
C SER A 202 11.85 20.54 -6.73
N ARG A 203 12.73 19.62 -6.28
CA ARG A 203 13.21 18.49 -7.08
C ARG A 203 12.07 17.56 -7.54
N PHE A 204 11.02 17.41 -6.72
CA PHE A 204 9.89 16.53 -7.00
C PHE A 204 8.63 17.28 -7.44
N GLY A 205 8.69 18.61 -7.51
CA GLY A 205 7.54 19.45 -7.84
C GLY A 205 6.38 19.30 -6.86
N THR A 206 6.67 19.13 -5.55
CA THR A 206 5.65 18.95 -4.52
C THR A 206 5.72 20.04 -3.47
N ALA A 207 4.56 20.38 -2.91
CA ALA A 207 4.43 21.31 -1.80
C ALA A 207 3.51 20.69 -0.76
N LYS A 208 3.98 20.57 0.48
CA LYS A 208 3.19 20.12 1.62
C LYS A 208 2.82 21.31 2.48
N TRP A 209 1.53 21.60 2.56
CA TRP A 209 0.98 22.66 3.38
C TRP A 209 0.38 22.06 4.66
N GLN A 210 1.05 22.28 5.78
CA GLN A 210 0.57 21.92 7.12
C GLN A 210 -0.27 23.08 7.64
N LEU A 211 -1.56 22.86 7.82
CA LEU A 211 -2.52 23.93 8.09
C LEU A 211 -2.34 24.51 9.50
N GLY A 212 -2.26 23.67 10.55
CA GLY A 212 -2.12 24.15 11.91
C GLY A 212 -3.15 25.26 12.25
N ASP A 213 -2.68 26.42 12.73
CA ASP A 213 -3.55 27.54 13.05
C ASP A 213 -4.29 28.15 11.84
N ALA A 214 -3.86 27.86 10.62
CA ALA A 214 -4.55 28.31 9.41
C ALA A 214 -6.02 27.79 9.33
N VAL A 215 -6.30 26.66 9.96
CA VAL A 215 -7.66 26.07 9.99
C VAL A 215 -8.68 27.07 10.52
N LYS A 216 -8.37 27.81 11.59
CA LYS A 216 -9.27 28.80 12.18
C LYS A 216 -9.57 29.94 11.21
N THR A 217 -8.55 30.45 10.51
CA THR A 217 -8.70 31.49 9.48
C THR A 217 -9.56 31.00 8.33
N ILE A 218 -9.34 29.76 7.89
CA ILE A 218 -10.08 29.12 6.81
C ILE A 218 -11.56 28.95 7.20
N LEU A 219 -11.86 28.42 8.38
CA LEU A 219 -13.23 28.26 8.88
C LEU A 219 -13.95 29.60 8.98
N ALA A 220 -13.28 30.65 9.48
CA ALA A 220 -13.84 31.99 9.58
C ALA A 220 -14.18 32.57 8.19
N GLU A 221 -13.30 32.42 7.18
CA GLU A 221 -13.60 32.86 5.80
C GLU A 221 -14.75 32.07 5.17
N MET A 222 -14.87 30.78 5.50
CA MET A 222 -15.96 29.92 5.03
C MET A 222 -17.27 30.08 5.83
N HIS A 223 -17.30 30.91 6.87
CA HIS A 223 -18.44 31.10 7.79
C HIS A 223 -18.90 29.79 8.45
N LEU A 224 -17.94 28.91 8.79
CA LEU A 224 -18.18 27.63 9.43
C LEU A 224 -17.80 27.68 10.92
N PRO A 225 -18.51 26.95 11.79
CA PRO A 225 -18.20 26.89 13.22
C PRO A 225 -16.90 26.13 13.48
N VAL A 226 -16.26 26.41 14.65
CA VAL A 226 -14.98 25.82 15.04
C VAL A 226 -15.08 24.31 15.27
N GLU A 227 -16.27 23.79 15.59
CA GLU A 227 -16.53 22.35 15.76
C GLU A 227 -16.21 21.55 14.48
N ASN A 228 -16.21 22.19 13.32
CA ASN A 228 -15.82 21.56 12.04
C ASN A 228 -14.31 21.50 11.82
N GLU A 229 -13.47 21.88 12.79
CA GLU A 229 -11.99 21.84 12.67
C GLU A 229 -11.49 20.43 12.30
N GLY A 230 -12.07 19.39 12.88
CA GLY A 230 -11.73 17.99 12.59
C GLY A 230 -12.09 17.52 11.17
N GLU A 231 -12.94 18.27 10.44
CA GLU A 231 -13.27 17.97 9.04
C GLU A 231 -12.22 18.50 8.06
N ILE A 232 -11.44 19.52 8.45
CA ILE A 232 -10.36 20.07 7.63
C ILE A 232 -9.12 19.17 7.74
N PRO A 233 -8.37 18.89 6.65
CA PRO A 233 -7.18 18.08 6.74
C PRO A 233 -6.08 18.77 7.55
N ILE A 234 -5.30 18.00 8.32
CA ILE A 234 -4.15 18.51 9.09
C ILE A 234 -3.08 19.07 8.14
N ALA A 235 -2.93 18.43 6.98
CA ALA A 235 -2.00 18.84 5.93
C ALA A 235 -2.58 18.54 4.56
N LEU A 236 -2.14 19.30 3.56
CA LEU A 236 -2.48 19.10 2.16
C LEU A 236 -1.21 18.88 1.35
N ASP A 237 -1.14 17.76 0.63
CA ASP A 237 -0.09 17.51 -0.33
C ASP A 237 -0.53 18.01 -1.71
N ILE A 238 0.22 18.96 -2.26
CA ILE A 238 -0.02 19.58 -3.58
C ILE A 238 1.12 19.13 -4.49
N ILE A 239 0.79 18.50 -5.60
CA ILE A 239 1.76 17.85 -6.49
C ILE A 239 1.64 18.46 -7.88
N SER A 240 2.77 18.83 -8.49
CA SER A 240 2.79 19.21 -9.92
C SER A 240 2.55 17.97 -10.78
N ALA A 241 1.66 18.07 -11.75
CA ALA A 241 1.50 17.02 -12.77
C ALA A 241 2.85 16.76 -13.44
N ARG A 242 3.25 15.49 -13.51
CA ARG A 242 4.61 15.13 -13.93
C ARG A 242 4.63 13.85 -14.75
N THR A 243 5.67 13.71 -15.55
CA THR A 243 6.10 12.44 -16.13
C THR A 243 7.31 11.92 -15.38
N GLU A 244 7.50 10.61 -15.40
CA GLU A 244 8.61 9.92 -14.72
C GLU A 244 9.40 9.13 -15.75
N PHE A 245 10.74 9.26 -15.68
CA PHE A 245 11.68 8.49 -16.49
C PHE A 245 12.55 7.64 -15.58
N TYR A 246 12.67 6.37 -15.91
CA TYR A 246 13.45 5.40 -15.16
C TYR A 246 14.70 5.03 -15.96
N ASP A 247 15.89 5.26 -15.42
CA ASP A 247 17.16 4.93 -16.07
C ASP A 247 17.42 3.43 -16.15
N HIS A 248 16.89 2.66 -15.19
CA HIS A 248 16.94 1.20 -15.15
C HIS A 248 15.79 0.65 -14.27
N PRO A 249 15.45 -0.65 -14.38
CA PRO A 249 14.44 -1.28 -13.53
C PRO A 249 14.72 -1.00 -12.05
N THR A 250 13.68 -0.66 -11.28
CA THR A 250 13.75 -0.35 -9.84
C THR A 250 14.46 0.94 -9.44
N ALA A 251 14.98 1.75 -10.39
CA ALA A 251 15.57 3.05 -10.11
C ALA A 251 14.55 4.05 -9.54
N LEU A 252 15.06 5.08 -8.85
CA LEU A 252 14.23 6.24 -8.55
C LEU A 252 14.03 7.06 -9.83
N PRO A 253 12.80 7.50 -10.15
CA PRO A 253 12.55 8.21 -11.39
C PRO A 253 13.13 9.61 -11.40
N THR A 254 13.61 10.05 -12.56
CA THR A 254 13.76 11.47 -12.88
C THR A 254 12.40 12.03 -13.25
N VAL A 255 12.03 13.18 -12.68
CA VAL A 255 10.70 13.77 -12.82
C VAL A 255 10.75 15.06 -13.62
N GLU A 256 9.80 15.23 -14.56
CA GLU A 256 9.61 16.45 -15.33
C GLU A 256 8.15 16.88 -15.27
N ARG A 257 7.89 18.20 -15.22
CA ARG A 257 6.53 18.73 -15.24
C ARG A 257 5.84 18.38 -16.55
N SER A 258 4.58 18.00 -16.47
CA SER A 258 3.83 17.53 -17.63
C SER A 258 2.32 17.80 -17.49
N SER A 259 1.52 17.32 -18.43
CA SER A 259 0.07 17.40 -18.37
C SER A 259 -0.51 16.37 -17.41
N ILE A 260 -1.75 16.62 -16.95
CA ILE A 260 -2.50 15.66 -16.14
C ILE A 260 -2.58 14.27 -16.78
N LYS A 261 -2.75 14.19 -18.11
CA LYS A 261 -2.79 12.92 -18.83
C LYS A 261 -1.52 12.10 -18.65
N HIS A 262 -0.34 12.74 -18.67
CA HIS A 262 0.93 12.06 -18.45
C HIS A 262 1.12 11.67 -16.98
N ASP A 263 0.67 12.50 -16.04
CA ASP A 263 0.68 12.14 -14.62
C ASP A 263 -0.17 10.90 -14.34
N LEU A 264 -1.36 10.83 -14.93
CA LEU A 264 -2.22 9.65 -14.79
C LEU A 264 -1.62 8.41 -15.45
N HIS A 265 -0.87 8.56 -16.56
CA HIS A 265 -0.26 7.44 -17.28
C HIS A 265 0.86 6.72 -16.49
N ARG A 266 1.57 7.41 -15.59
CA ARG A 266 2.64 6.81 -14.77
C ARG A 266 2.12 6.01 -13.57
N ARG A 267 0.80 6.04 -13.32
CA ARG A 267 0.16 5.35 -12.19
C ARG A 267 0.14 3.84 -12.41
N ASP A 268 -0.31 3.12 -11.39
CA ASP A 268 -0.27 1.67 -11.34
C ASP A 268 -1.37 1.00 -12.20
N PHE A 269 -2.65 1.34 -11.95
CA PHE A 269 -3.80 0.66 -12.57
C PHE A 269 -4.78 1.66 -13.16
N THR A 270 -5.53 1.22 -14.18
CA THR A 270 -6.55 2.05 -14.86
C THR A 270 -7.56 2.66 -13.89
N ILE A 271 -8.01 1.89 -12.90
CA ILE A 271 -8.96 2.35 -11.87
C ILE A 271 -8.41 3.48 -10.99
N ASN A 272 -7.11 3.70 -10.96
CA ASN A 272 -6.43 4.77 -10.24
C ASN A 272 -6.03 5.94 -11.16
N THR A 273 -6.46 5.95 -12.41
CA THR A 273 -6.16 7.03 -13.39
C THR A 273 -7.31 7.98 -13.62
N LEU A 274 -8.28 7.97 -12.73
CA LEU A 274 -9.40 8.89 -12.77
C LEU A 274 -9.02 10.22 -12.13
N ALA A 275 -9.47 11.33 -12.70
CA ALA A 275 -9.25 12.67 -12.19
C ALA A 275 -10.53 13.49 -12.21
N LEU A 276 -10.78 14.25 -11.15
CA LEU A 276 -11.83 15.27 -11.09
C LEU A 276 -11.18 16.65 -11.14
N ARG A 277 -11.54 17.45 -12.11
CA ARG A 277 -11.09 18.83 -12.21
C ARG A 277 -11.91 19.72 -11.27
N LEU A 278 -11.24 20.65 -10.60
CA LEU A 278 -11.85 21.46 -9.56
C LEU A 278 -11.94 22.95 -9.93
N ASP A 279 -11.15 23.46 -10.88
CA ASP A 279 -11.05 24.88 -11.16
C ASP A 279 -12.16 25.42 -12.07
N GLY A 280 -12.71 26.57 -11.72
CA GLY A 280 -13.64 27.36 -12.52
C GLY A 280 -14.89 26.58 -12.96
N ARG A 281 -15.26 26.71 -14.23
CA ARG A 281 -16.44 26.05 -14.82
C ARG A 281 -16.30 24.53 -14.95
N HIS A 282 -15.13 23.98 -14.66
CA HIS A 282 -14.81 22.55 -14.77
C HIS A 282 -14.96 21.82 -13.45
N TYR A 283 -15.47 22.47 -12.41
CA TYR A 283 -15.65 21.87 -11.10
C TYR A 283 -16.53 20.62 -11.18
N GLY A 284 -15.92 19.46 -10.80
CA GLY A 284 -16.57 18.15 -10.85
C GLY A 284 -16.48 17.42 -12.20
N ASP A 285 -15.85 18.00 -13.24
CA ASP A 285 -15.67 17.31 -14.52
C ASP A 285 -14.73 16.11 -14.34
N LEU A 286 -15.21 14.92 -14.70
CA LEU A 286 -14.45 13.67 -14.66
C LEU A 286 -13.60 13.50 -15.93
N TYR A 287 -12.35 13.18 -15.73
CA TYR A 287 -11.39 12.82 -16.77
C TYR A 287 -10.98 11.35 -16.63
N ASP A 288 -11.33 10.55 -17.62
CA ASP A 288 -10.94 9.15 -17.77
C ASP A 288 -10.25 8.95 -19.12
N TYR A 289 -8.92 9.00 -19.13
CA TYR A 289 -8.12 8.86 -20.34
C TYR A 289 -7.77 7.41 -20.68
N PHE A 290 -7.92 6.48 -19.70
CA PHE A 290 -7.39 5.12 -19.80
C PHE A 290 -8.45 4.04 -19.57
N GLY A 291 -9.73 4.42 -19.53
CA GLY A 291 -10.84 3.49 -19.41
C GLY A 291 -11.04 2.94 -17.99
N GLY A 292 -10.61 3.68 -16.98
CA GLY A 292 -10.73 3.27 -15.57
C GLY A 292 -12.17 3.03 -15.12
N MET A 293 -13.14 3.84 -15.58
CA MET A 293 -14.56 3.61 -15.31
C MET A 293 -15.04 2.27 -15.86
N GLY A 294 -14.71 1.99 -17.13
CA GLY A 294 -15.10 0.72 -17.77
C GLY A 294 -14.49 -0.50 -17.07
N ASP A 295 -13.27 -0.38 -16.51
CA ASP A 295 -12.66 -1.45 -15.73
C ASP A 295 -13.28 -1.57 -14.34
N MET A 296 -13.70 -0.47 -13.72
CA MET A 296 -14.48 -0.51 -12.47
C MET A 296 -15.83 -1.21 -12.66
N ASP A 297 -16.56 -0.90 -13.73
CA ASP A 297 -17.85 -1.53 -14.05
C ASP A 297 -17.68 -3.05 -14.27
N ARG A 298 -16.57 -3.47 -14.88
CA ARG A 298 -16.22 -4.88 -15.10
C ARG A 298 -15.54 -5.52 -13.90
N LYS A 299 -15.28 -4.76 -12.84
CA LYS A 299 -14.54 -5.18 -11.63
C LYS A 299 -13.15 -5.73 -11.97
N LEU A 300 -12.38 -5.00 -12.77
CA LEU A 300 -11.05 -5.39 -13.23
C LEU A 300 -9.96 -4.53 -12.59
N VAL A 301 -8.86 -5.17 -12.21
CA VAL A 301 -7.57 -4.53 -11.93
C VAL A 301 -6.68 -4.74 -13.14
N ARG A 302 -6.38 -3.67 -13.87
CA ARG A 302 -5.60 -3.69 -15.12
C ARG A 302 -4.45 -2.70 -15.05
N VAL A 303 -3.25 -3.11 -15.48
CA VAL A 303 -2.11 -2.21 -15.66
C VAL A 303 -2.29 -1.32 -16.90
N LEU A 304 -1.63 -0.15 -16.90
CA LEU A 304 -1.75 0.79 -18.02
C LEU A 304 -0.94 0.39 -19.23
N HIS A 305 0.12 -0.39 -19.06
CA HIS A 305 1.02 -0.81 -20.13
C HIS A 305 1.82 -2.05 -19.70
N SER A 306 2.35 -2.77 -20.68
CA SER A 306 3.03 -4.05 -20.49
C SER A 306 4.29 -4.00 -19.64
N LEU A 307 4.97 -2.86 -19.53
CA LEU A 307 6.15 -2.70 -18.69
C LEU A 307 5.85 -2.19 -17.26
N SER A 308 4.59 -2.12 -16.87
CA SER A 308 4.18 -1.55 -15.57
C SER A 308 4.86 -2.23 -14.38
N PHE A 309 5.00 -3.56 -14.42
CA PHE A 309 5.67 -4.34 -13.36
C PHE A 309 7.20 -4.32 -13.48
N VAL A 310 7.74 -3.98 -14.66
CA VAL A 310 9.17 -3.74 -14.84
C VAL A 310 9.56 -2.39 -14.25
N ASP A 311 8.76 -1.36 -14.48
CA ASP A 311 8.95 -0.03 -13.90
C ASP A 311 8.89 -0.08 -12.36
N ASP A 312 7.89 -0.77 -11.82
CA ASP A 312 7.73 -0.96 -10.38
C ASP A 312 7.14 -2.34 -10.04
N PRO A 313 7.99 -3.31 -9.69
CA PRO A 313 7.53 -4.65 -9.32
C PRO A 313 6.62 -4.70 -8.07
N THR A 314 6.65 -3.69 -7.20
CA THR A 314 5.74 -3.66 -6.03
C THR A 314 4.28 -3.54 -6.45
N ARG A 315 4.00 -3.08 -7.66
CA ARG A 315 2.64 -3.05 -8.22
C ARG A 315 1.99 -4.44 -8.29
N MET A 316 2.78 -5.53 -8.34
CA MET A 316 2.22 -6.90 -8.28
C MET A 316 1.52 -7.15 -6.94
N LEU A 317 2.14 -6.78 -5.81
CA LEU A 317 1.54 -6.89 -4.48
C LEU A 317 0.31 -5.98 -4.35
N ARG A 318 0.39 -4.77 -4.90
CA ARG A 318 -0.73 -3.82 -4.94
C ARG A 318 -1.90 -4.32 -5.78
N ALA A 319 -1.65 -5.00 -6.91
CA ALA A 319 -2.70 -5.58 -7.75
C ALA A 319 -3.55 -6.56 -6.95
N ILE A 320 -2.91 -7.49 -6.25
CA ILE A 320 -3.60 -8.50 -5.44
C ILE A 320 -4.31 -7.85 -4.24
N ARG A 321 -3.69 -6.83 -3.63
CA ARG A 321 -4.35 -6.07 -2.56
C ARG A 321 -5.63 -5.38 -3.06
N PHE A 322 -5.62 -4.78 -4.24
CA PHE A 322 -6.82 -4.16 -4.81
C PHE A 322 -7.83 -5.20 -5.30
N GLU A 323 -7.38 -6.33 -5.86
CA GLU A 323 -8.24 -7.46 -6.22
C GLU A 323 -9.12 -7.85 -5.04
N GLN A 324 -8.51 -8.12 -3.88
CA GLN A 324 -9.22 -8.59 -2.70
C GLN A 324 -9.99 -7.46 -1.98
N ARG A 325 -9.37 -6.27 -1.86
CA ARG A 325 -10.00 -5.12 -1.19
C ARG A 325 -11.32 -4.71 -1.82
N PHE A 326 -11.40 -4.74 -3.15
CA PHE A 326 -12.60 -4.29 -3.88
C PHE A 326 -13.51 -5.45 -4.33
N GLY A 327 -13.06 -6.68 -4.21
CA GLY A 327 -13.75 -7.85 -4.79
C GLY A 327 -13.72 -7.80 -6.32
N PHE A 328 -12.62 -7.33 -6.89
CA PHE A 328 -12.34 -7.30 -8.32
C PHE A 328 -11.55 -8.54 -8.72
N ARG A 329 -11.22 -8.68 -9.98
CA ARG A 329 -10.28 -9.67 -10.49
C ARG A 329 -9.15 -8.97 -11.26
N VAL A 330 -7.95 -9.51 -11.16
CA VAL A 330 -6.86 -9.06 -12.03
C VAL A 330 -7.14 -9.54 -13.46
N GLU A 331 -6.96 -8.65 -14.43
CA GLU A 331 -7.19 -8.96 -15.84
C GLU A 331 -6.17 -9.98 -16.34
N ASP A 332 -6.59 -10.90 -17.23
CA ASP A 332 -5.79 -12.06 -17.65
C ASP A 332 -4.41 -11.67 -18.21
N ARG A 333 -4.37 -10.63 -19.09
CA ARG A 333 -3.09 -10.14 -19.61
C ARG A 333 -2.22 -9.52 -18.52
N THR A 334 -2.82 -8.87 -17.55
CA THR A 334 -2.11 -8.34 -16.38
C THR A 334 -1.51 -9.45 -15.53
N LEU A 335 -2.19 -10.61 -15.38
CA LEU A 335 -1.64 -11.81 -14.72
C LEU A 335 -0.45 -12.39 -15.50
N GLU A 336 -0.53 -12.49 -16.83
CA GLU A 336 0.60 -12.94 -17.65
C GLU A 336 1.84 -12.04 -17.45
N LEU A 337 1.65 -10.72 -17.51
CA LEU A 337 2.73 -9.76 -17.27
C LEU A 337 3.30 -9.84 -15.85
N MET A 338 2.45 -10.18 -14.88
CA MET A 338 2.86 -10.40 -13.49
C MET A 338 3.76 -11.63 -13.38
N ASP A 339 3.40 -12.73 -14.03
CA ASP A 339 4.21 -13.95 -14.04
C ASP A 339 5.58 -13.72 -14.71
N GLU A 340 5.60 -13.04 -15.87
CA GLU A 340 6.84 -12.65 -16.56
C GLU A 340 7.76 -11.78 -15.69
N ALA A 341 7.19 -10.83 -14.92
CA ALA A 341 7.94 -9.86 -14.11
C ALA A 341 8.24 -10.34 -12.68
N ARG A 342 7.65 -11.43 -12.24
CA ARG A 342 7.77 -11.98 -10.87
C ARG A 342 9.21 -12.06 -10.34
N PRO A 343 10.22 -12.50 -11.13
CA PRO A 343 11.61 -12.56 -10.67
C PRO A 343 12.19 -11.20 -10.24
N LEU A 344 11.64 -10.08 -10.72
CA LEU A 344 12.10 -8.74 -10.38
C LEU A 344 11.84 -8.35 -8.91
N LEU A 345 10.92 -9.05 -8.22
CA LEU A 345 10.70 -8.82 -6.78
C LEU A 345 11.96 -9.02 -5.95
N ARG A 346 12.88 -9.90 -6.38
CA ARG A 346 14.15 -10.11 -5.71
C ARG A 346 15.04 -8.86 -5.69
N GLN A 347 14.88 -7.98 -6.68
CA GLN A 347 15.69 -6.77 -6.84
C GLN A 347 15.17 -5.58 -6.04
N ILE A 348 13.93 -5.67 -5.53
CA ILE A 348 13.31 -4.60 -4.75
C ILE A 348 13.91 -4.54 -3.35
N SER A 349 14.13 -3.33 -2.84
CA SER A 349 14.60 -3.12 -1.48
C SER A 349 13.63 -3.69 -0.44
N GLY A 350 14.17 -4.25 0.65
CA GLY A 350 13.36 -4.82 1.73
C GLY A 350 12.37 -3.83 2.33
N ASP A 351 12.73 -2.54 2.42
CA ASP A 351 11.85 -1.50 2.95
C ASP A 351 10.59 -1.31 2.09
N ARG A 352 10.74 -1.32 0.76
CA ARG A 352 9.60 -1.19 -0.16
C ARG A 352 8.69 -2.42 -0.10
N LEU A 353 9.27 -3.62 -0.05
CA LEU A 353 8.50 -4.86 0.09
C LEU A 353 7.77 -4.92 1.43
N ARG A 354 8.48 -4.62 2.53
CA ARG A 354 7.86 -4.55 3.85
C ARG A 354 6.71 -3.54 3.87
N HIS A 355 6.88 -2.37 3.27
CA HIS A 355 5.82 -1.37 3.22
C HIS A 355 4.53 -1.91 2.57
N GLU A 356 4.62 -2.62 1.44
CA GLU A 356 3.44 -3.22 0.81
C GLU A 356 2.85 -4.38 1.66
N LEU A 357 3.69 -5.21 2.30
CA LEU A 357 3.22 -6.25 3.21
C LEU A 357 2.57 -5.66 4.47
N ASP A 358 3.10 -4.56 5.00
CA ASP A 358 2.49 -3.81 6.11
C ASP A 358 1.09 -3.30 5.73
N LEU A 359 0.91 -2.85 4.48
CA LEU A 359 -0.39 -2.45 3.96
C LEU A 359 -1.32 -3.65 3.79
N VAL A 360 -0.81 -4.80 3.34
CA VAL A 360 -1.57 -6.06 3.26
C VAL A 360 -2.10 -6.45 4.64
N LEU A 361 -1.23 -6.51 5.67
CA LEU A 361 -1.62 -6.85 7.04
C LEU A 361 -2.60 -5.83 7.68
N SER A 362 -2.70 -4.65 7.12
CA SER A 362 -3.64 -3.61 7.57
C SER A 362 -5.02 -3.71 6.91
N GLU A 363 -5.17 -4.50 5.83
CA GLU A 363 -6.44 -4.68 5.13
C GLU A 363 -7.40 -5.57 5.94
N ALA A 364 -8.70 -5.38 5.73
CA ALA A 364 -9.73 -6.22 6.34
C ALA A 364 -9.66 -7.68 5.86
N ARG A 365 -9.30 -7.88 4.58
CA ARG A 365 -9.15 -9.19 3.94
C ARG A 365 -7.68 -9.61 3.81
N ALA A 366 -6.87 -9.36 4.84
CA ALA A 366 -5.43 -9.62 4.81
C ALA A 366 -5.11 -11.10 4.55
N VAL A 367 -5.88 -12.02 5.12
CA VAL A 367 -5.71 -13.47 4.91
C VAL A 367 -5.91 -13.84 3.46
N ASP A 368 -7.03 -13.42 2.85
CA ASP A 368 -7.30 -13.68 1.43
C ASP A 368 -6.19 -13.13 0.53
N ILE A 369 -5.65 -11.96 0.88
CA ILE A 369 -4.54 -11.35 0.13
C ILE A 369 -3.28 -12.20 0.27
N LEU A 370 -2.89 -12.62 1.48
CA LEU A 370 -1.72 -13.46 1.74
C LEU A 370 -1.82 -14.79 1.00
N GLN A 371 -2.97 -15.44 1.07
CA GLN A 371 -3.23 -16.68 0.33
C GLN A 371 -3.07 -16.47 -1.17
N ARG A 372 -3.67 -15.42 -1.72
CA ARG A 372 -3.60 -15.12 -3.16
C ARG A 372 -2.19 -14.77 -3.62
N LEU A 373 -1.42 -14.05 -2.79
CA LEU A 373 -0.01 -13.77 -3.04
C LEU A 373 0.83 -15.06 -3.08
N ASP A 374 0.52 -16.03 -2.21
CA ASP A 374 1.22 -17.32 -2.17
C ASP A 374 0.85 -18.21 -3.37
N GLU A 375 -0.44 -18.28 -3.73
CA GLU A 375 -0.92 -19.00 -4.93
C GLU A 375 -0.23 -18.54 -6.21
N LEU A 376 0.03 -17.23 -6.34
CA LEU A 376 0.75 -16.62 -7.46
C LEU A 376 2.28 -16.65 -7.30
N GLU A 377 2.79 -17.33 -6.28
CA GLU A 377 4.21 -17.44 -5.95
C GLU A 377 4.92 -16.09 -5.75
N LEU A 378 4.18 -15.01 -5.46
CA LEU A 378 4.77 -13.70 -5.23
C LEU A 378 5.53 -13.65 -3.90
N LEU A 379 5.04 -14.32 -2.85
CA LEU A 379 5.72 -14.40 -1.56
C LEU A 379 7.07 -15.10 -1.69
N SER A 380 7.12 -16.27 -2.31
CA SER A 380 8.36 -17.02 -2.52
C SER A 380 9.34 -16.32 -3.47
N SER A 381 8.83 -15.44 -4.33
CA SER A 381 9.68 -14.59 -5.18
C SER A 381 10.37 -13.46 -4.40
N ILE A 382 9.81 -13.03 -3.27
CA ILE A 382 10.44 -12.10 -2.34
C ILE A 382 11.56 -12.78 -1.56
N CYS A 383 11.24 -13.95 -0.97
CA CYS A 383 12.16 -14.82 -0.23
C CYS A 383 11.65 -16.26 -0.38
N ALA A 384 12.53 -17.20 -0.72
CA ALA A 384 12.15 -18.58 -1.05
C ALA A 384 11.33 -19.26 0.06
N ASP A 385 11.63 -18.94 1.31
CA ASP A 385 10.98 -19.52 2.49
C ASP A 385 9.72 -18.74 2.93
N LEU A 386 9.42 -17.60 2.32
CA LEU A 386 8.25 -16.80 2.67
C LEU A 386 7.01 -17.39 1.98
N ARG A 387 6.16 -18.03 2.76
CA ARG A 387 4.94 -18.69 2.33
C ARG A 387 3.78 -18.33 3.26
N TRP A 388 2.56 -18.51 2.78
CA TRP A 388 1.38 -18.46 3.62
C TRP A 388 0.93 -19.88 3.96
N ASP A 389 0.68 -20.11 5.25
CA ASP A 389 0.12 -21.36 5.73
C ASP A 389 -1.35 -21.13 6.13
N PRO A 390 -2.32 -21.71 5.39
CA PRO A 390 -3.75 -21.52 5.68
C PRO A 390 -4.16 -21.96 7.08
N SER A 391 -3.41 -22.86 7.72
CA SER A 391 -3.71 -23.30 9.11
C SER A 391 -3.60 -22.17 10.13
N LYS A 392 -2.95 -21.07 9.76
CA LYS A 392 -2.76 -19.88 10.63
C LYS A 392 -3.90 -18.85 10.53
N GLU A 393 -4.82 -19.02 9.60
CA GLU A 393 -5.93 -18.08 9.36
C GLU A 393 -6.74 -17.83 10.63
N GLU A 394 -7.24 -18.89 11.27
CA GLU A 394 -8.04 -18.79 12.49
C GLU A 394 -7.30 -18.07 13.61
N PHE A 395 -6.02 -18.40 13.81
CA PHE A 395 -5.20 -17.76 14.85
C PHE A 395 -4.97 -16.28 14.58
N LEU A 396 -4.75 -15.92 13.33
CA LEU A 396 -4.50 -14.55 12.92
C LEU A 396 -5.75 -13.67 13.07
N GLU A 397 -6.89 -14.14 12.60
CA GLU A 397 -8.15 -13.44 12.75
C GLU A 397 -8.55 -13.29 14.22
N PHE A 398 -8.43 -14.36 14.98
CA PHE A 398 -8.67 -14.35 16.42
C PHE A 398 -7.78 -13.32 17.11
N ALA A 399 -6.47 -13.32 16.84
CA ALA A 399 -5.53 -12.41 17.46
C ALA A 399 -5.87 -10.94 17.18
N TRP A 400 -6.35 -10.62 15.98
CA TRP A 400 -6.74 -9.25 15.64
C TRP A 400 -8.04 -8.78 16.28
N GLN A 401 -8.96 -9.68 16.56
CA GLN A 401 -10.27 -9.35 17.11
C GLN A 401 -10.24 -9.16 18.65
N HIS A 402 -9.33 -9.85 19.35
CA HIS A 402 -9.34 -9.95 20.80
C HIS A 402 -8.23 -9.19 21.53
N THR A 403 -7.55 -8.26 20.85
CA THR A 403 -6.45 -7.45 21.44
C THR A 403 -6.90 -6.58 22.63
N SER A 404 -8.17 -6.18 22.65
CA SER A 404 -8.75 -5.33 23.69
C SER A 404 -9.41 -6.09 24.83
N ASP A 405 -9.53 -7.41 24.72
CA ASP A 405 -10.21 -8.26 25.70
C ASP A 405 -9.40 -8.39 26.99
N GLU A 406 -10.09 -8.56 28.12
CA GLU A 406 -9.44 -8.89 29.38
C GLU A 406 -8.82 -10.30 29.32
N PRO A 407 -7.64 -10.46 29.90
CA PRO A 407 -6.84 -9.47 30.66
C PRO A 407 -5.80 -8.71 29.80
N TRP A 408 -5.84 -8.84 28.48
CA TRP A 408 -4.74 -8.44 27.59
C TRP A 408 -4.62 -6.93 27.41
N HIS A 409 -5.69 -6.24 27.03
CA HIS A 409 -5.73 -4.78 26.79
C HIS A 409 -4.48 -4.27 26.08
N LEU A 410 -4.13 -4.89 24.94
CA LEU A 410 -2.92 -4.49 24.22
C LEU A 410 -3.04 -3.06 23.69
N PRO A 411 -2.00 -2.24 23.76
CA PRO A 411 -2.01 -0.90 23.20
C PRO A 411 -2.11 -0.97 21.67
N GLY A 412 -2.71 0.04 21.03
CA GLY A 412 -2.82 0.06 19.56
C GLY A 412 -1.47 0.12 18.82
N VAL A 413 -0.41 0.62 19.50
CA VAL A 413 0.94 0.78 18.95
C VAL A 413 1.97 0.39 20.00
N VAL A 414 2.98 -0.39 19.60
CA VAL A 414 4.15 -0.77 20.42
C VAL A 414 5.41 -0.45 19.62
N SER A 415 6.37 0.26 20.22
CA SER A 415 7.63 0.66 19.58
C SER A 415 7.42 1.33 18.19
N SER A 416 6.41 2.18 18.08
CA SER A 416 6.00 2.86 16.84
C SER A 416 5.46 1.94 15.73
N ILE A 417 5.18 0.66 16.03
CA ILE A 417 4.58 -0.29 15.10
C ILE A 417 3.15 -0.59 15.56
N PRO A 418 2.13 -0.51 14.69
CA PRO A 418 0.77 -0.94 15.01
C PRO A 418 0.74 -2.41 15.46
N VAL A 419 0.08 -2.69 16.59
CA VAL A 419 0.02 -4.05 17.15
C VAL A 419 -0.59 -5.05 16.18
N ARG A 420 -1.57 -4.64 15.38
CA ARG A 420 -2.13 -5.45 14.31
C ARG A 420 -1.05 -5.99 13.36
N ARG A 421 -0.06 -5.16 12.98
CA ARG A 421 1.05 -5.59 12.10
C ARG A 421 2.02 -6.51 12.83
N ILE A 422 2.33 -6.21 14.10
CA ILE A 422 3.21 -7.06 14.90
C ILE A 422 2.60 -8.45 14.97
N LEU A 423 1.34 -8.58 15.41
CA LEU A 423 0.64 -9.86 15.50
C LEU A 423 0.56 -10.56 14.13
N GLY A 424 0.34 -9.79 13.06
CA GLY A 424 0.37 -10.31 11.69
C GLY A 424 1.66 -11.06 11.39
N TYR A 425 2.81 -10.43 11.63
CA TYR A 425 4.11 -11.07 11.41
C TYR A 425 4.42 -12.19 12.42
N LEU A 426 4.09 -12.00 13.69
CA LEU A 426 4.34 -13.03 14.72
C LEU A 426 3.62 -14.33 14.39
N ILE A 427 2.33 -14.27 14.06
CA ILE A 427 1.53 -15.46 13.74
C ILE A 427 1.91 -16.02 12.37
N TRP A 428 2.08 -15.16 11.35
CA TRP A 428 2.46 -15.61 10.02
C TRP A 428 3.78 -16.36 10.01
N LEU A 429 4.80 -15.84 10.71
CA LEU A 429 6.14 -16.39 10.71
C LEU A 429 6.40 -17.37 11.87
N SER A 430 5.41 -17.59 12.77
CA SER A 430 5.53 -18.59 13.84
C SER A 430 5.83 -19.98 13.28
N ASN A 431 6.48 -20.83 14.07
CA ASN A 431 6.83 -22.21 13.75
C ASN A 431 7.79 -22.39 12.54
N LEU A 432 8.31 -21.29 11.97
CA LEU A 432 9.43 -21.38 11.03
C LEU A 432 10.74 -21.57 11.83
N PRO A 433 11.72 -22.31 11.28
CA PRO A 433 13.05 -22.39 11.88
C PRO A 433 13.66 -20.99 12.10
N GLY A 434 14.41 -20.79 13.19
CA GLY A 434 14.95 -19.48 13.56
C GLY A 434 15.83 -18.86 12.47
N ASP A 435 16.67 -19.66 11.80
CA ASP A 435 17.49 -19.22 10.68
C ASP A 435 16.65 -18.76 9.46
N VAL A 436 15.48 -19.36 9.25
CA VAL A 436 14.52 -18.95 8.21
C VAL A 436 13.92 -17.60 8.57
N GLN A 437 13.46 -17.44 9.83
CA GLN A 437 12.93 -16.16 10.31
C GLN A 437 13.96 -15.04 10.22
N GLU A 438 15.21 -15.29 10.59
CA GLU A 438 16.32 -14.34 10.46
C GLU A 438 16.53 -13.92 8.99
N ARG A 439 16.52 -14.87 8.04
CA ARG A 439 16.62 -14.56 6.61
C ARG A 439 15.48 -13.69 6.12
N ILE A 440 14.24 -14.00 6.53
CA ILE A 440 13.06 -13.21 6.18
C ILE A 440 13.15 -11.81 6.80
N ALA A 441 13.49 -11.72 8.09
CA ALA A 441 13.65 -10.45 8.80
C ALA A 441 14.72 -9.55 8.17
N ALA A 442 15.87 -10.13 7.80
CA ALA A 442 16.92 -9.43 7.08
C ALA A 442 16.47 -8.98 5.68
N ARG A 443 15.79 -9.86 4.93
CA ARG A 443 15.28 -9.56 3.58
C ARG A 443 14.28 -8.42 3.60
N LEU A 444 13.36 -8.39 4.57
CA LEU A 444 12.33 -7.37 4.74
C LEU A 444 12.79 -6.18 5.59
N ARG A 445 14.02 -6.20 6.09
CA ARG A 445 14.58 -5.16 6.97
C ARG A 445 13.67 -4.86 8.17
N PHE A 446 13.32 -5.88 8.92
CA PHE A 446 12.52 -5.70 10.13
C PHE A 446 13.25 -4.82 11.14
N ALA A 447 12.48 -3.97 11.81
CA ALA A 447 13.00 -3.18 12.91
C ALA A 447 13.34 -4.07 14.12
N ARG A 448 14.39 -3.73 14.86
CA ARG A 448 14.86 -4.52 16.01
C ARG A 448 13.74 -4.94 16.99
N PRO A 449 12.79 -4.07 17.36
CA PRO A 449 11.70 -4.48 18.25
C PRO A 449 10.87 -5.65 17.72
N LEU A 450 10.59 -5.69 16.40
CA LEU A 450 9.84 -6.79 15.79
C LEU A 450 10.67 -8.09 15.79
N CYS A 451 11.97 -8.01 15.49
CA CYS A 451 12.87 -9.16 15.58
C CYS A 451 12.89 -9.73 17.01
N THR A 452 13.04 -8.86 18.02
CA THR A 452 13.03 -9.29 19.43
C THR A 452 11.72 -9.99 19.80
N MET A 453 10.57 -9.46 19.35
CA MET A 453 9.27 -10.11 19.63
C MET A 453 9.10 -11.46 18.93
N LEU A 454 9.69 -11.67 17.75
CA LEU A 454 9.75 -12.98 17.10
C LEU A 454 10.66 -13.94 17.87
N GLU A 455 11.83 -13.48 18.29
CA GLU A 455 12.76 -14.23 19.15
C GLU A 455 12.07 -14.63 20.47
N ASP A 456 11.35 -13.69 21.11
CA ASP A 456 10.57 -13.93 22.32
C ASP A 456 9.53 -15.04 22.12
N LEU A 457 8.76 -14.96 21.02
CA LEU A 457 7.72 -15.96 20.71
C LEU A 457 8.32 -17.36 20.52
N ASN A 458 9.45 -17.46 19.80
CA ASN A 458 10.12 -18.73 19.58
C ASN A 458 10.69 -19.31 20.88
N ASN A 459 11.37 -18.46 21.67
CA ASN A 459 11.93 -18.86 22.95
C ASN A 459 10.83 -19.30 23.91
N LEU A 460 9.73 -18.53 23.98
CA LEU A 460 8.57 -18.90 24.79
C LEU A 460 7.99 -20.25 24.34
N SER A 461 7.82 -20.47 23.03
CA SER A 461 7.30 -21.74 22.49
C SER A 461 8.19 -22.94 22.85
N SER A 462 9.50 -22.76 23.01
CA SER A 462 10.41 -23.83 23.46
C SER A 462 10.40 -24.12 24.97
N HIS A 463 9.82 -23.21 25.78
CA HIS A 463 9.72 -23.33 27.24
C HIS A 463 8.30 -23.61 27.74
N LEU A 464 7.34 -23.90 26.86
CA LEU A 464 5.95 -24.12 27.27
C LEU A 464 5.80 -25.34 28.20
N ASP A 465 6.55 -26.41 27.98
CA ASP A 465 6.55 -27.58 28.86
C ASP A 465 7.09 -27.23 30.26
N ASP A 466 8.15 -26.40 30.32
CA ASP A 466 8.73 -25.94 31.58
C ASP A 466 7.72 -25.12 32.38
N LEU A 467 6.81 -24.36 31.72
CA LEU A 467 5.77 -23.60 32.41
C LEU A 467 4.75 -24.49 33.12
N MET A 468 4.42 -25.64 32.54
CA MET A 468 3.45 -26.58 33.12
C MET A 468 3.99 -27.26 34.39
N ASP A 469 5.28 -27.53 34.43
CA ASP A 469 5.94 -28.20 35.56
C ASP A 469 6.47 -27.22 36.64
N SER A 470 6.37 -25.92 36.40
CA SER A 470 6.89 -24.86 37.25
C SER A 470 5.92 -24.45 38.37
N SER A 471 6.47 -23.97 39.50
CA SER A 471 5.66 -23.20 40.46
C SER A 471 5.19 -21.88 39.85
N ILE A 472 4.17 -21.25 40.46
CA ILE A 472 3.62 -19.96 39.96
C ILE A 472 4.72 -18.90 39.87
N SER A 473 5.60 -18.83 40.89
CA SER A 473 6.70 -17.86 40.90
C SER A 473 7.74 -18.12 39.80
N GLN A 474 8.06 -19.39 39.52
CA GLN A 474 8.99 -19.77 38.46
C GLN A 474 8.40 -19.46 37.07
N ALA A 475 7.13 -19.85 36.83
CA ALA A 475 6.44 -19.53 35.58
C ALA A 475 6.35 -18.01 35.34
N ALA A 476 6.00 -17.23 36.38
CA ALA A 476 5.97 -15.78 36.30
C ALA A 476 7.35 -15.19 36.00
N GLY A 477 8.42 -15.74 36.62
CA GLY A 477 9.80 -15.32 36.39
C GLY A 477 10.27 -15.56 34.95
N ILE A 478 9.87 -16.68 34.33
CA ILE A 478 10.14 -16.97 32.91
C ILE A 478 9.39 -15.96 32.03
N LEU A 479 8.08 -15.76 32.30
CA LEU A 479 7.23 -14.88 31.49
C LEU A 479 7.57 -13.40 31.61
N ASP A 480 8.14 -12.95 32.74
CA ASP A 480 8.61 -11.57 32.93
C ASP A 480 9.72 -11.17 31.90
N GLY A 481 10.40 -12.14 31.31
CA GLY A 481 11.43 -11.92 30.30
C GLY A 481 10.90 -11.58 28.91
N TYR A 482 9.61 -11.78 28.64
CA TYR A 482 9.02 -11.67 27.32
C TYR A 482 8.09 -10.46 27.16
N SER A 483 7.92 -10.00 25.92
CA SER A 483 6.98 -8.93 25.63
C SER A 483 5.54 -9.41 25.77
N MET A 484 4.64 -8.54 26.24
CA MET A 484 3.21 -8.88 26.37
C MET A 484 2.57 -9.23 25.02
N VAL A 485 3.07 -8.66 23.92
CA VAL A 485 2.56 -8.97 22.58
C VAL A 485 2.97 -10.38 22.17
N SER A 486 4.20 -10.80 22.52
CA SER A 486 4.69 -12.16 22.24
C SER A 486 3.96 -13.21 23.10
N ILE A 487 3.70 -12.88 24.39
CA ILE A 487 2.91 -13.74 25.28
C ILE A 487 1.46 -13.88 24.76
N TYR A 488 0.86 -12.78 24.30
CA TYR A 488 -0.46 -12.80 23.70
C TYR A 488 -0.50 -13.64 22.41
N ALA A 489 0.51 -13.50 21.54
CA ALA A 489 0.62 -14.29 20.33
C ALA A 489 0.73 -15.80 20.65
N ALA A 490 1.55 -16.17 21.66
CA ALA A 490 1.63 -17.55 22.14
C ALA A 490 0.28 -18.03 22.69
N TRP A 491 -0.40 -17.19 23.47
CA TRP A 491 -1.73 -17.52 23.99
C TRP A 491 -2.75 -17.80 22.88
N CYS A 492 -2.73 -17.09 21.78
CA CYS A 492 -3.64 -17.33 20.66
C CYS A 492 -3.54 -18.77 20.12
N PHE A 493 -2.36 -19.40 20.17
CA PHE A 493 -2.16 -20.80 19.77
C PHE A 493 -2.59 -21.81 20.85
N HIS A 494 -2.60 -21.40 22.12
CA HIS A 494 -2.80 -22.26 23.30
C HIS A 494 -4.06 -21.90 24.10
N ARG A 495 -4.99 -21.13 23.54
CA ARG A 495 -6.15 -20.56 24.24
C ARG A 495 -7.06 -21.61 24.93
N ASP A 496 -7.07 -22.82 24.40
CA ASP A 496 -7.98 -23.89 24.82
C ASP A 496 -7.27 -25.00 25.65
N ASP A 497 -6.02 -24.79 26.04
CA ASP A 497 -5.22 -25.75 26.81
C ASP A 497 -4.68 -25.16 28.13
N THR A 498 -3.99 -25.99 28.90
CA THR A 498 -3.42 -25.61 30.21
C THR A 498 -2.40 -24.48 30.10
N VAL A 499 -1.62 -24.45 29.02
CA VAL A 499 -0.64 -23.38 28.78
C VAL A 499 -1.35 -22.05 28.61
N GLY A 500 -2.44 -22.03 27.84
CA GLY A 500 -3.25 -20.83 27.66
C GLY A 500 -3.81 -20.27 28.96
N GLU A 501 -4.24 -21.13 29.87
CA GLU A 501 -4.69 -20.71 31.22
C GLU A 501 -3.55 -20.09 32.04
N ILE A 502 -2.34 -20.64 31.96
CA ILE A 502 -1.14 -20.09 32.61
C ILE A 502 -0.83 -18.69 32.07
N LEU A 503 -0.78 -18.54 30.74
CA LEU A 503 -0.49 -17.26 30.09
C LEU A 503 -1.54 -16.20 30.44
N LYS A 504 -2.81 -16.59 30.47
CA LYS A 504 -3.93 -15.71 30.83
C LYS A 504 -3.86 -15.27 32.31
N LYS A 505 -3.57 -16.20 33.24
CA LYS A 505 -3.36 -15.88 34.65
C LYS A 505 -2.17 -14.95 34.85
N TYR A 506 -1.08 -15.19 34.13
CA TYR A 506 0.07 -14.28 34.18
C TYR A 506 -0.33 -12.87 33.73
N ALA A 507 -1.03 -12.74 32.61
CA ALA A 507 -1.44 -11.44 32.08
C ALA A 507 -2.40 -10.69 33.02
N GLY A 508 -3.35 -11.39 33.63
CA GLY A 508 -4.39 -10.80 34.50
C GLY A 508 -3.98 -10.61 35.96
N GLU A 509 -3.18 -11.54 36.48
CA GLU A 509 -2.94 -11.63 37.92
C GLU A 509 -1.45 -11.53 38.27
N TRP A 510 -0.62 -12.47 37.82
CA TRP A 510 0.74 -12.67 38.36
C TRP A 510 1.69 -11.51 38.06
N ARG A 511 1.61 -10.94 36.87
CA ARG A 511 2.43 -9.76 36.49
C ARG A 511 2.18 -8.52 37.34
N HIS A 512 1.02 -8.45 37.99
CA HIS A 512 0.62 -7.32 38.82
C HIS A 512 1.01 -7.47 40.29
N VAL A 513 1.41 -8.68 40.70
CA VAL A 513 1.86 -8.95 42.07
C VAL A 513 3.12 -8.13 42.38
N ARG A 514 3.03 -7.28 43.39
CA ARG A 514 4.11 -6.42 43.85
C ARG A 514 4.37 -6.71 45.32
N THR A 515 5.62 -6.59 45.73
CA THR A 515 6.02 -6.60 47.14
C THR A 515 5.55 -5.33 47.83
N CYS A 516 5.21 -5.42 49.10
CA CYS A 516 4.94 -4.25 49.95
C CYS A 516 6.23 -3.50 50.29
N SER A 517 7.34 -4.24 50.41
CA SER A 517 8.69 -3.72 50.69
C SER A 517 9.39 -3.29 49.38
N ASP A 518 10.17 -2.22 49.47
CA ASP A 518 10.92 -1.67 48.35
C ASP A 518 12.43 -1.54 48.64
N GLY A 519 13.18 -0.93 47.70
CA GLY A 519 14.63 -0.72 47.90
C GLY A 519 14.99 0.17 49.07
N ARG A 520 14.07 0.99 49.58
CA ARG A 520 14.32 1.86 50.78
C ARG A 520 14.29 1.03 52.05
N ASP A 521 13.41 0.05 52.14
CA ASP A 521 13.36 -0.87 53.29
C ASP A 521 14.66 -1.68 53.37
N LEU A 522 15.18 -2.17 52.22
CA LEU A 522 16.47 -2.85 52.17
C LEU A 522 17.64 -1.95 52.60
N MET A 523 17.63 -0.68 52.21
CA MET A 523 18.62 0.31 52.63
C MET A 523 18.58 0.54 54.14
N GLN A 524 17.38 0.67 54.72
CA GLN A 524 17.20 0.81 56.17
C GLN A 524 17.70 -0.40 56.97
N LEU A 525 17.61 -1.57 56.36
CA LEU A 525 18.14 -2.81 56.93
C LEU A 525 19.66 -3.01 56.66
N GLY A 526 20.31 -2.00 56.06
CA GLY A 526 21.76 -1.96 55.88
C GLY A 526 22.29 -2.75 54.67
N ILE A 527 21.44 -3.04 53.70
CA ILE A 527 21.88 -3.61 52.43
C ILE A 527 22.25 -2.49 51.46
N THR A 528 23.41 -2.59 50.84
CA THR A 528 23.84 -1.65 49.80
C THR A 528 23.17 -1.93 48.46
N PRO A 529 22.77 -0.88 47.68
CA PRO A 529 22.21 -1.07 46.36
C PRO A 529 23.10 -1.93 45.45
N GLY A 530 22.54 -3.02 44.92
CA GLY A 530 23.30 -3.96 44.11
C GLY A 530 22.49 -5.23 43.78
N PRO A 531 23.16 -6.35 43.44
CA PRO A 531 22.51 -7.63 43.09
C PRO A 531 21.58 -8.15 44.17
N ALA A 532 21.91 -7.90 45.47
CA ALA A 532 21.09 -8.25 46.63
C ALA A 532 19.64 -7.74 46.54
N TYR A 533 19.46 -6.52 46.03
CA TYR A 533 18.11 -5.95 45.87
C TYR A 533 17.24 -6.77 44.96
N ARG A 534 17.78 -7.20 43.82
CA ARG A 534 17.05 -8.01 42.85
C ARG A 534 16.71 -9.37 43.43
N GLU A 535 17.66 -10.01 44.11
CA GLU A 535 17.47 -11.35 44.66
C GLU A 535 16.45 -11.32 45.82
N ILE A 536 16.60 -10.42 46.78
CA ILE A 536 15.70 -10.35 47.94
C ILE A 536 14.29 -9.93 47.51
N LEU A 537 14.12 -8.89 46.69
CA LEU A 537 12.81 -8.46 46.23
C LEU A 537 12.16 -9.51 45.31
N GLY A 538 12.95 -10.25 44.50
CA GLY A 538 12.52 -11.37 43.70
C GLY A 538 11.97 -12.52 44.57
N GLU A 539 12.68 -12.90 45.64
CA GLU A 539 12.22 -13.93 46.59
C GLU A 539 10.97 -13.51 47.34
N LEU A 540 10.83 -12.26 47.71
CA LEU A 540 9.59 -11.74 48.33
C LEU A 540 8.42 -11.84 47.37
N ARG A 541 8.61 -11.42 46.08
CA ARG A 541 7.57 -11.55 45.06
C ARG A 541 7.22 -13.02 44.79
N ALA A 542 8.21 -13.89 44.76
CA ALA A 542 7.99 -15.33 44.60
C ALA A 542 7.17 -15.89 45.77
N ALA A 543 7.43 -15.44 46.98
CA ALA A 543 6.67 -15.85 48.16
C ALA A 543 5.18 -15.42 48.10
N TRP A 544 4.91 -14.22 47.58
CA TRP A 544 3.53 -13.76 47.33
C TRP A 544 2.84 -14.61 46.23
N LEU A 545 3.53 -14.84 45.13
CA LEU A 545 3.00 -15.62 44.02
C LEU A 545 2.66 -17.07 44.42
N ASP A 546 3.54 -17.71 45.19
CA ASP A 546 3.35 -19.08 45.67
C ASP A 546 2.44 -19.20 46.90
N GLY A 547 1.89 -18.06 47.38
CA GLY A 547 1.02 -18.03 48.55
C GLY A 547 1.70 -18.34 49.90
N ARG A 548 3.04 -18.31 49.95
CA ARG A 548 3.86 -18.47 51.18
C ARG A 548 3.79 -17.23 52.09
N VAL A 549 3.42 -16.10 51.51
CA VAL A 549 3.18 -14.81 52.19
C VAL A 549 1.80 -14.33 51.73
N ARG A 550 0.98 -13.92 52.72
CA ARG A 550 -0.41 -13.46 52.47
C ARG A 550 -0.71 -12.13 53.14
N SER A 551 0.22 -11.63 53.96
CA SER A 551 0.07 -10.34 54.63
C SER A 551 1.38 -9.56 54.61
N LYS A 552 1.27 -8.23 54.89
CA LYS A 552 2.43 -7.34 54.99
C LYS A 552 3.33 -7.69 56.15
N GLU A 553 2.76 -8.24 57.20
CA GLU A 553 3.46 -8.69 58.41
C GLU A 553 4.32 -9.91 58.10
N GLU A 554 3.75 -10.91 57.44
CA GLU A 554 4.48 -12.10 56.99
C GLU A 554 5.60 -11.76 55.98
N GLU A 555 5.37 -10.77 55.12
CA GLU A 555 6.41 -10.29 54.22
C GLU A 555 7.58 -9.68 54.95
N LYS A 556 7.31 -8.85 55.98
CA LYS A 556 8.37 -8.23 56.79
C LYS A 556 9.21 -9.26 57.53
N GLU A 557 8.57 -10.30 58.07
CA GLU A 557 9.28 -11.39 58.73
C GLU A 557 10.18 -12.15 57.75
N LEU A 558 9.67 -12.39 56.54
CA LEU A 558 10.46 -13.01 55.50
C LEU A 558 11.61 -12.10 55.02
N LEU A 559 11.36 -10.80 54.86
CA LEU A 559 12.37 -9.81 54.51
C LEU A 559 13.57 -9.82 55.47
N VAL A 560 13.28 -9.80 56.78
CA VAL A 560 14.34 -9.84 57.80
C VAL A 560 15.18 -11.10 57.66
N ARG A 561 14.53 -12.26 57.54
CA ARG A 561 15.23 -13.54 57.35
C ARG A 561 16.10 -13.57 56.08
N LEU A 562 15.61 -13.03 54.96
CA LEU A 562 16.37 -12.97 53.71
C LEU A 562 17.57 -12.03 53.83
N VAL A 563 17.41 -10.89 54.52
CA VAL A 563 18.51 -9.94 54.76
C VAL A 563 19.58 -10.55 55.70
N GLU A 564 19.18 -11.26 56.75
CA GLU A 564 20.11 -11.97 57.63
C GLU A 564 20.89 -13.06 56.90
N ALA A 565 20.17 -13.87 56.09
CA ALA A 565 20.79 -14.91 55.26
C ALA A 565 21.76 -14.32 54.22
N TRP A 566 21.45 -13.15 53.65
CA TRP A 566 22.35 -12.46 52.72
C TRP A 566 23.63 -11.98 53.42
N LYS A 567 23.48 -11.30 54.58
CA LYS A 567 24.64 -10.80 55.36
C LYS A 567 25.55 -11.92 55.88
N GLY A 568 25.01 -13.11 56.06
CA GLY A 568 25.81 -14.29 56.46
C GLY A 568 26.58 -14.95 55.33
N ARG A 569 26.35 -14.54 54.04
CA ARG A 569 27.09 -14.99 52.85
C ARG A 569 28.25 -14.05 52.50
N GLU A 570 28.22 -12.80 52.92
CA GLU A 570 29.34 -11.85 52.84
C GLU A 570 30.31 -12.06 54.01
#